data_16eaed2968ef5fb4d507baf4d86bb08c
#
_entry.id   16eaed2968ef5fb4d507baf4d86bb08c
#
_cell.length_a   1.000
_cell.length_b   1.000
_cell.length_c   1.000
_cell.angle_alpha   90.00
_cell.angle_beta   90.00
_cell.angle_gamma   90.00
#
_symmetry.space_group_name_H-M   'P 1'
#
loop_
_entity.id
_entity.type
_entity.pdbx_description
1 polymer ?
#
loop_
_entity_poly.entity_id
_entity_poly.type
_entity_poly.pdbx_seq_one_letter_code
_entity_poly.pdbx_strand_id
1 'polypeptide(L)'
;VVISKERADQIHAVPGETMIRFTMVRVGERAGEPPVAWTSEYVSRDRQELVTEAPAHPDILMIELIQSVYGDTCAEVRQTIEATKLPAEPAEALHAKEGEPALRILRRYFDPKGKVILITVSYHPGERYAFNLTIESK
;
A
#
# COMPACT_ATOMS: atom_id res chain seq x y z
N VAL A 1 3.11 5.66 -13.05
CA VAL A 1 2.12 5.03 -13.94
C VAL A 1 0.96 5.96 -14.22
N VAL A 2 0.34 5.80 -15.36
CA VAL A 2 -0.94 6.45 -15.66
C VAL A 2 -2.05 5.57 -15.10
N ILE A 3 -2.97 6.17 -14.36
CA ILE A 3 -4.05 5.43 -13.70
C ILE A 3 -5.16 5.13 -14.70
N SER A 4 -5.37 3.85 -15.01
CA SER A 4 -6.48 3.40 -15.85
C SER A 4 -7.80 3.56 -15.10
N LYS A 5 -8.91 3.53 -15.83
CA LYS A 5 -10.24 3.60 -15.23
C LYS A 5 -10.45 2.46 -14.23
N GLU A 6 -10.06 1.24 -14.59
CA GLU A 6 -10.16 0.08 -13.72
C GLU A 6 -9.37 0.27 -12.43
N ARG A 7 -8.11 0.73 -12.55
CA ARG A 7 -7.26 0.99 -11.39
C ARG A 7 -7.83 2.10 -10.53
N ALA A 8 -8.32 3.19 -11.14
CA ALA A 8 -8.92 4.30 -10.42
C ALA A 8 -10.10 3.85 -9.56
N ASP A 9 -10.95 2.98 -10.09
CA ASP A 9 -12.07 2.43 -9.33
C ASP A 9 -11.59 1.59 -8.14
N GLN A 10 -10.51 0.84 -8.31
CA GLN A 10 -9.96 -0.02 -7.26
C GLN A 10 -9.30 0.76 -6.11
N ILE A 11 -8.71 1.90 -6.40
CA ILE A 11 -7.96 2.67 -5.40
C ILE A 11 -8.59 4.04 -5.10
N HIS A 12 -9.75 4.34 -5.67
CA HIS A 12 -10.46 5.60 -5.50
C HIS A 12 -9.62 6.81 -5.98
N ALA A 13 -8.92 6.65 -7.10
CA ALA A 13 -8.15 7.70 -7.73
C ALA A 13 -8.87 8.27 -8.95
N VAL A 14 -8.32 9.32 -9.55
CA VAL A 14 -8.87 9.95 -10.75
C VAL A 14 -8.34 9.22 -11.99
N PRO A 15 -9.22 8.74 -12.90
CA PRO A 15 -8.77 8.10 -14.14
C PRO A 15 -7.93 9.06 -14.98
N GLY A 16 -6.86 8.54 -15.58
CA GLY A 16 -5.95 9.33 -16.43
C GLY A 16 -4.89 10.12 -15.68
N GLU A 17 -4.98 10.17 -14.35
CA GLU A 17 -3.96 10.81 -13.53
C GLU A 17 -2.64 10.04 -13.63
N THR A 18 -1.52 10.75 -13.70
CA THR A 18 -0.20 10.13 -13.64
C THR A 18 0.30 10.15 -12.19
N MET A 19 0.64 8.98 -11.69
CA MET A 19 1.15 8.83 -10.32
C MET A 19 2.45 8.03 -10.33
N ILE A 20 3.24 8.20 -9.28
CA ILE A 20 4.41 7.35 -9.04
C ILE A 20 3.91 6.16 -8.23
N ARG A 21 4.28 4.96 -8.68
CA ARG A 21 3.91 3.73 -8.00
C ARG A 21 5.18 3.05 -7.45
N PHE A 22 5.14 2.73 -6.17
CA PHE A 22 6.15 1.91 -5.52
C PHE A 22 5.55 0.55 -5.22
N THR A 23 6.30 -0.51 -5.45
CA THR A 23 5.89 -1.86 -5.07
C THR A 23 6.92 -2.45 -4.13
N MET A 24 6.45 -3.20 -3.14
CA MET A 24 7.32 -3.84 -2.18
C MET A 24 6.73 -5.14 -1.68
N VAL A 25 7.61 -6.03 -1.24
CA VAL A 25 7.25 -7.31 -0.66
C VAL A 25 7.78 -7.35 0.76
N ARG A 26 6.91 -7.65 1.71
CA ARG A 26 7.33 -7.85 3.09
C ARG A 26 7.67 -9.32 3.31
N VAL A 27 8.91 -9.58 3.68
CA VAL A 27 9.38 -10.94 3.97
C VAL A 27 8.98 -11.36 5.38
N GLY A 28 8.93 -12.68 5.60
CA GLY A 28 8.69 -13.24 6.92
C GLY A 28 9.87 -12.95 7.87
N GLU A 29 9.60 -13.04 9.17
CA GLU A 29 10.61 -12.76 10.20
C GLU A 29 11.72 -13.82 10.26
N ARG A 30 11.42 -15.05 9.83
CA ARG A 30 12.36 -16.17 9.84
C ARG A 30 12.91 -16.42 8.46
N ALA A 31 14.17 -16.82 8.41
CA ALA A 31 14.80 -17.21 7.14
C ALA A 31 14.06 -18.41 6.54
N GLY A 32 13.78 -18.34 5.23
CA GLY A 32 13.07 -19.39 4.52
C GLY A 32 11.55 -19.32 4.58
N GLU A 33 10.98 -18.41 5.37
CA GLU A 33 9.53 -18.19 5.35
C GLU A 33 9.11 -17.54 4.02
N PRO A 34 7.94 -17.91 3.47
CA PRO A 34 7.42 -17.22 2.31
C PRO A 34 7.06 -15.76 2.64
N PRO A 35 7.11 -14.86 1.65
CA PRO A 35 6.71 -13.47 1.86
C PRO A 35 5.27 -13.37 2.36
N VAL A 36 4.99 -12.40 3.23
CA VAL A 36 3.67 -12.27 3.90
C VAL A 36 2.76 -11.22 3.29
N ALA A 37 3.31 -10.26 2.56
CA ALA A 37 2.51 -9.19 1.96
C ALA A 37 3.18 -8.59 0.73
N TRP A 38 2.35 -8.23 -0.24
CA TRP A 38 2.75 -7.42 -1.39
C TRP A 38 2.00 -6.10 -1.32
N THR A 39 2.72 -4.99 -1.44
CA THR A 39 2.13 -3.66 -1.31
C THR A 39 2.48 -2.81 -2.52
N SER A 40 1.49 -2.08 -3.00
CA SER A 40 1.64 -1.05 -4.03
C SER A 40 1.27 0.29 -3.40
N GLU A 41 2.14 1.28 -3.54
CA GLU A 41 1.94 2.61 -2.98
C GLU A 41 1.93 3.65 -4.09
N TYR A 42 0.95 4.55 -4.06
CA TYR A 42 0.76 5.57 -5.09
C TYR A 42 0.87 6.96 -4.49
N VAL A 43 1.72 7.79 -5.11
CA VAL A 43 1.89 9.20 -4.74
C VAL A 43 1.76 10.06 -5.98
N SER A 44 1.50 11.36 -5.78
CA SER A 44 1.43 12.31 -6.87
C SER A 44 2.75 12.36 -7.66
N ARG A 45 2.64 12.59 -8.96
CA ARG A 45 3.80 12.64 -9.87
C ARG A 45 4.83 13.71 -9.51
N ASP A 46 4.45 14.72 -8.76
CA ASP A 46 5.36 15.79 -8.33
C ASP A 46 6.23 15.40 -7.13
N ARG A 47 6.04 14.21 -6.57
CA ARG A 47 6.81 13.69 -5.44
C ARG A 47 8.03 12.88 -5.89
N GLN A 48 8.78 13.40 -6.86
CA GLN A 48 9.91 12.70 -7.48
C GLN A 48 11.05 12.40 -6.51
N GLU A 49 11.22 13.20 -5.46
CA GLU A 49 12.27 13.00 -4.45
C GLU A 49 12.12 11.66 -3.75
N LEU A 50 10.90 11.14 -3.67
CA LEU A 50 10.67 9.83 -3.05
C LEU A 50 11.30 8.69 -3.83
N VAL A 51 11.54 8.85 -5.13
CA VAL A 51 12.19 7.82 -5.95
C VAL A 51 13.62 7.55 -5.43
N THR A 52 14.28 8.57 -4.92
CA THR A 52 15.61 8.46 -4.31
C THR A 52 15.52 8.18 -2.82
N GLU A 53 14.65 8.88 -2.11
CA GLU A 53 14.56 8.81 -0.65
C GLU A 53 14.01 7.48 -0.13
N ALA A 54 13.02 6.90 -0.81
CA ALA A 54 12.41 5.66 -0.33
C ALA A 54 13.39 4.48 -0.30
N PRO A 55 14.18 4.21 -1.36
CA PRO A 55 15.19 3.15 -1.30
C PRO A 55 16.31 3.42 -0.29
N ALA A 56 16.61 4.70 -0.03
CA ALA A 56 17.65 5.08 0.93
C ALA A 56 17.22 4.86 2.39
N HIS A 57 15.92 4.77 2.65
CA HIS A 57 15.37 4.61 4.00
C HIS A 57 14.34 3.48 4.04
N PRO A 58 14.77 2.21 3.81
CA PRO A 58 13.84 1.08 3.68
C PRO A 58 13.06 0.76 4.96
N ASP A 59 13.53 1.21 6.12
CA ASP A 59 12.87 0.96 7.40
C ASP A 59 11.85 2.04 7.79
N ILE A 60 11.73 3.09 6.99
CA ILE A 60 10.80 4.20 7.26
C ILE A 60 9.52 3.99 6.44
N LEU A 61 8.36 4.10 7.10
CA LEU A 61 7.08 4.01 6.40
C LEU A 61 6.93 5.17 5.41
N MET A 62 6.30 4.88 4.27
CA MET A 62 6.13 5.90 3.21
C MET A 62 5.43 7.15 3.74
N ILE A 63 4.42 7.01 4.59
CA ILE A 63 3.72 8.18 5.13
C ILE A 63 4.65 9.05 6.00
N GLU A 64 5.51 8.43 6.78
CA GLU A 64 6.49 9.15 7.59
C GLU A 64 7.50 9.89 6.70
N LEU A 65 7.92 9.23 5.62
CA LEU A 65 8.85 9.80 4.67
C LEU A 65 8.24 11.01 3.96
N ILE A 66 6.97 10.91 3.54
CA ILE A 66 6.24 12.01 2.92
C ILE A 66 6.16 13.21 3.87
N GLN A 67 5.83 12.97 5.13
CA GLN A 67 5.75 14.03 6.13
C GLN A 67 7.11 14.69 6.36
N SER A 68 8.17 13.88 6.40
CA SER A 68 9.53 14.38 6.62
C SER A 68 10.06 15.20 5.43
N VAL A 69 9.89 14.69 4.21
CA VAL A 69 10.46 15.32 3.01
C VAL A 69 9.67 16.55 2.58
N TYR A 70 8.35 16.49 2.67
CA TYR A 70 7.48 17.56 2.13
C TYR A 70 6.78 18.39 3.19
N GLY A 71 6.90 18.01 4.46
CA GLY A 71 6.22 18.72 5.53
C GLY A 71 4.71 18.51 5.58
N ASP A 72 4.19 17.52 4.84
CA ASP A 72 2.78 17.19 4.87
C ASP A 72 2.37 16.69 6.25
N THR A 73 1.11 16.94 6.62
CA THR A 73 0.53 16.40 7.84
C THR A 73 -0.59 15.44 7.46
N CYS A 74 -0.53 14.20 7.96
CA CYS A 74 -1.62 13.26 7.79
C CYS A 74 -2.66 13.49 8.89
N ALA A 75 -3.87 13.88 8.49
CA ALA A 75 -4.96 14.17 9.42
C ALA A 75 -5.96 13.01 9.51
N GLU A 76 -6.08 12.20 8.47
CA GLU A 76 -7.07 11.13 8.42
C GLU A 76 -6.55 9.97 7.58
N VAL A 77 -6.81 8.75 8.02
CA VAL A 77 -6.55 7.54 7.24
C VAL A 77 -7.88 6.79 7.11
N ARG A 78 -8.27 6.50 5.89
CA ARG A 78 -9.44 5.64 5.61
C ARG A 78 -8.96 4.29 5.15
N GLN A 79 -9.40 3.24 5.83
CA GLN A 79 -8.99 1.88 5.55
C GLN A 79 -10.18 1.01 5.19
N THR A 80 -10.03 0.22 4.12
CA THR A 80 -10.97 -0.82 3.75
C THR A 80 -10.23 -2.14 3.71
N ILE A 81 -10.77 -3.15 4.38
CA ILE A 81 -10.25 -4.51 4.38
C ILE A 81 -11.32 -5.39 3.77
N GLU A 82 -10.95 -6.16 2.75
CA GLU A 82 -11.90 -7.05 2.09
C GLU A 82 -11.26 -8.39 1.75
N ALA A 83 -12.07 -9.43 1.75
CA ALA A 83 -11.67 -10.74 1.26
C ALA A 83 -11.70 -10.70 -0.26
N THR A 84 -10.69 -11.27 -0.90
CA THR A 84 -10.56 -11.25 -2.35
C THR A 84 -9.79 -12.47 -2.84
N LYS A 85 -9.72 -12.62 -4.15
CA LYS A 85 -8.85 -13.59 -4.79
C LYS A 85 -7.54 -12.91 -5.13
N LEU A 86 -6.43 -13.60 -4.90
CA LEU A 86 -5.10 -13.06 -5.13
C LEU A 86 -4.86 -12.81 -6.63
N PRO A 87 -4.57 -11.56 -7.05
CA PRO A 87 -4.25 -11.28 -8.44
C PRO A 87 -2.89 -11.87 -8.87
N ALA A 88 -2.68 -11.97 -10.18
CA ALA A 88 -1.48 -12.58 -10.75
C ALA A 88 -0.18 -11.92 -10.31
N GLU A 89 -0.09 -10.59 -10.36
CA GLU A 89 1.15 -9.87 -10.01
C GLU A 89 1.55 -10.08 -8.55
N PRO A 90 0.66 -9.86 -7.57
CA PRO A 90 0.99 -10.19 -6.19
C PRO A 90 1.30 -11.67 -5.97
N ALA A 91 0.57 -12.57 -6.63
CA ALA A 91 0.79 -14.00 -6.47
C ALA A 91 2.21 -14.40 -6.87
N GLU A 92 2.69 -13.91 -8.01
CA GLU A 92 4.04 -14.18 -8.48
C GLU A 92 5.09 -13.67 -7.48
N ALA A 93 4.95 -12.42 -7.03
CA ALA A 93 5.88 -11.80 -6.09
C ALA A 93 5.87 -12.50 -4.72
N LEU A 94 4.74 -13.07 -4.32
CA LEU A 94 4.57 -13.71 -3.02
C LEU A 94 4.85 -15.22 -3.04
N HIS A 95 5.20 -15.78 -4.18
CA HIS A 95 5.33 -17.22 -4.38
C HIS A 95 4.06 -17.95 -3.92
N ALA A 96 2.93 -17.42 -4.37
CA ALA A 96 1.61 -17.92 -4.04
C ALA A 96 0.86 -18.26 -5.32
N LYS A 97 -0.32 -18.87 -5.17
CA LYS A 97 -1.14 -19.27 -6.31
C LYS A 97 -2.14 -18.17 -6.65
N GLU A 98 -2.19 -17.78 -7.93
CA GLU A 98 -3.21 -16.85 -8.41
C GLU A 98 -4.60 -17.38 -8.11
N GLY A 99 -5.47 -16.52 -7.61
CA GLY A 99 -6.85 -16.86 -7.31
C GLY A 99 -7.09 -17.43 -5.92
N GLU A 100 -6.03 -17.70 -5.15
CA GLU A 100 -6.25 -18.17 -3.77
C GLU A 100 -6.83 -17.08 -2.89
N PRO A 101 -7.50 -17.45 -1.78
CA PRO A 101 -8.06 -16.45 -0.87
C PRO A 101 -6.99 -15.54 -0.28
N ALA A 102 -7.30 -14.25 -0.23
CA ALA A 102 -6.39 -13.24 0.32
C ALA A 102 -7.19 -12.12 0.97
N LEU A 103 -6.54 -11.33 1.80
CA LEU A 103 -7.07 -10.06 2.28
C LEU A 103 -6.45 -8.94 1.45
N ARG A 104 -7.29 -8.01 1.02
CA ARG A 104 -6.87 -6.77 0.35
C ARG A 104 -7.11 -5.63 1.29
N ILE A 105 -6.07 -4.85 1.57
CA ILE A 105 -6.17 -3.68 2.44
C ILE A 105 -5.87 -2.44 1.62
N LEU A 106 -6.87 -1.55 1.52
CA LEU A 106 -6.74 -0.26 0.87
C LEU A 106 -6.68 0.82 1.95
N ARG A 107 -5.66 1.66 1.94
CA ARG A 107 -5.55 2.82 2.82
C ARG A 107 -5.39 4.07 1.99
N ARG A 108 -6.15 5.10 2.34
CA ARG A 108 -6.02 6.43 1.74
C ARG A 108 -5.70 7.41 2.86
N TYR A 109 -4.61 8.14 2.69
CA TYR A 109 -4.09 9.08 3.67
C TYR A 109 -4.41 10.49 3.20
N PHE A 110 -5.05 11.28 4.06
CA PHE A 110 -5.53 12.62 3.74
C PHE A 110 -4.85 13.68 4.61
N ASP A 111 -4.56 14.83 4.00
CA ASP A 111 -4.08 15.99 4.74
C ASP A 111 -5.26 16.71 5.43
N PRO A 112 -5.01 17.77 6.25
CA PRO A 112 -6.09 18.49 6.93
C PRO A 112 -7.09 19.16 5.99
N LYS A 113 -6.74 19.38 4.73
CA LYS A 113 -7.62 19.98 3.72
C LYS A 113 -8.43 18.92 2.95
N GLY A 114 -8.27 17.65 3.29
CA GLY A 114 -8.95 16.57 2.60
C GLY A 114 -8.28 16.10 1.31
N LYS A 115 -7.06 16.53 1.03
CA LYS A 115 -6.31 16.08 -0.13
C LYS A 115 -5.65 14.73 0.15
N VAL A 116 -5.75 13.80 -0.80
CA VAL A 116 -5.07 12.51 -0.70
C VAL A 116 -3.57 12.70 -0.93
N ILE A 117 -2.77 12.27 0.04
CA ILE A 117 -1.31 12.36 -0.04
C ILE A 117 -0.62 11.02 -0.28
N LEU A 118 -1.32 9.92 -0.02
CA LEU A 118 -0.80 8.57 -0.24
C LEU A 118 -1.96 7.60 -0.35
N ILE A 119 -1.85 6.66 -1.28
CA ILE A 119 -2.77 5.53 -1.40
C ILE A 119 -1.93 4.25 -1.34
N THR A 120 -2.30 3.32 -0.46
CA THR A 120 -1.63 2.02 -0.39
C THR A 120 -2.63 0.90 -0.61
N VAL A 121 -2.22 -0.10 -1.37
CA VAL A 121 -2.97 -1.33 -1.57
C VAL A 121 -2.07 -2.49 -1.22
N SER A 122 -2.47 -3.32 -0.27
CA SER A 122 -1.69 -4.52 0.06
C SER A 122 -2.53 -5.77 -0.07
N TYR A 123 -1.89 -6.85 -0.49
CA TYR A 123 -2.48 -8.18 -0.60
C TYR A 123 -1.74 -9.13 0.33
N HIS A 124 -2.52 -9.87 1.11
CA HIS A 124 -2.01 -10.79 2.11
C HIS A 124 -2.63 -12.16 1.87
N PRO A 125 -1.85 -13.18 1.48
CA PRO A 125 -2.40 -14.53 1.32
C PRO A 125 -3.04 -15.00 2.63
N GLY A 126 -4.25 -15.57 2.54
CA GLY A 126 -5.04 -15.89 3.72
C GLY A 126 -4.38 -16.87 4.68
N GLU A 127 -3.55 -17.78 4.16
CA GLU A 127 -2.83 -18.76 4.98
C GLU A 127 -1.64 -18.16 5.73
N ARG A 128 -1.19 -16.97 5.35
CA ARG A 128 0.02 -16.35 5.89
C ARG A 128 -0.25 -15.11 6.73
N TYR A 129 -1.53 -14.75 6.92
CA TYR A 129 -1.85 -13.46 7.51
C TYR A 129 -3.12 -13.53 8.34
N ALA A 130 -3.09 -12.88 9.50
CA ALA A 130 -4.26 -12.62 10.32
C ALA A 130 -4.26 -11.15 10.71
N PHE A 131 -5.43 -10.52 10.63
CA PHE A 131 -5.59 -9.15 11.09
C PHE A 131 -6.02 -9.18 12.56
N ASN A 132 -5.22 -8.54 13.42
CA ASN A 132 -5.49 -8.47 14.85
C ASN A 132 -5.66 -7.01 15.25
N LEU A 133 -6.70 -6.73 16.01
CA LEU A 133 -6.97 -5.40 16.53
C LEU A 133 -7.31 -5.50 18.00
N THR A 134 -6.59 -4.73 18.82
CA THR A 134 -6.89 -4.63 20.25
C THR A 134 -7.38 -3.22 20.52
N ILE A 135 -8.55 -3.11 21.12
CA ILE A 135 -9.12 -1.82 21.54
C ILE A 135 -9.17 -1.83 23.05
N GLU A 136 -8.46 -0.88 23.67
CA GLU A 136 -8.44 -0.76 25.12
C GLU A 136 -9.46 0.29 25.57
N SER A 137 -10.23 -0.05 26.59
CA SER A 137 -11.15 0.87 27.23
C SER A 137 -10.37 1.72 28.25
N LYS A 138 -10.65 3.02 28.26
CA LYS A 138 -10.03 3.94 29.21
C LYS A 138 -10.89 4.06 30.47
#